data_c137db3d2d972f98ca370c71be806834
#
_entry.id   c137db3d2d972f98ca370c71be806834
#
_cell.length_a   1.000
_cell.length_b   1.000
_cell.length_c   1.000
_cell.angle_alpha   90.00
_cell.angle_beta   90.00
_cell.angle_gamma   90.00
#
_symmetry.space_group_name_H-M   'P 1'
#
loop_
_entity.id
_entity.type
_entity.pdbx_description
1 polymer ?
#
loop_
_entity_poly.entity_id
_entity_poly.type
_entity_poly.pdbx_seq_one_letter_code
_entity_poly.pdbx_strand_id
1 'polypeptide(L)'
;MWLLEAILYLVILLFILFQVMTYSIRWHDEARLRGEERSIWECSPRLLLSVLAEMACYALMLLLLGADLIIFLARAVLGRFGFAPGSRGQRPPAPPAGRPVVLLHGLGMRGLTVWPLALRLRWEGRTAHIFTYWPPGRTVEDFARQLHGFLEGLRRERGCEDFDVVAHSLGGLVARCCIRMYEGDHRIRRLVTLGTPHGGSELWRFSMYGPGRQLRPGGELLRALDETGLPAGVEAWAIASDFDEMIIPNANARWEAPGVTNIAVENLGHARMIFSGKVYGHIREALS
;
A
#
# COMPACT_ATOMS: atom_id res chain seq x y z
N MET A 1 -32.13 11.67 9.35
CA MET A 1 -30.98 12.47 9.81
C MET A 1 -30.28 11.77 10.98
N TRP A 2 -30.92 11.63 12.12
CA TRP A 2 -30.38 11.00 13.35
C TRP A 2 -29.76 9.61 13.19
N LEU A 3 -30.35 8.74 12.36
CA LEU A 3 -29.80 7.40 12.10
C LEU A 3 -28.44 7.46 11.38
N LEU A 4 -28.29 8.35 10.40
CA LEU A 4 -27.03 8.55 9.68
C LEU A 4 -25.95 9.13 10.59
N GLU A 5 -26.30 10.07 11.46
CA GLU A 5 -25.40 10.63 12.46
C GLU A 5 -24.95 9.56 13.47
N ALA A 6 -25.88 8.74 13.97
CA ALA A 6 -25.58 7.64 14.89
C ALA A 6 -24.65 6.59 14.23
N ILE A 7 -24.89 6.24 12.97
CA ILE A 7 -24.00 5.34 12.20
C ILE A 7 -22.62 5.97 12.04
N LEU A 8 -22.54 7.26 11.71
CA LEU A 8 -21.26 7.95 11.58
C LEU A 8 -20.48 7.98 12.90
N TYR A 9 -21.12 8.30 14.02
CA TYR A 9 -20.49 8.27 15.34
C TYR A 9 -20.02 6.86 15.73
N LEU A 10 -20.82 5.84 15.42
CA LEU A 10 -20.43 4.46 15.66
C LEU A 10 -19.19 4.06 14.83
N VAL A 11 -19.15 4.43 13.56
CA VAL A 11 -17.99 4.16 12.69
C VAL A 11 -16.74 4.87 13.21
N ILE A 12 -16.86 6.13 13.61
CA ILE A 12 -15.75 6.89 14.20
C ILE A 12 -15.27 6.23 15.50
N LEU A 13 -16.20 5.84 16.38
CA LEU A 13 -15.85 5.17 17.62
C LEU A 13 -15.14 3.84 17.39
N LEU A 14 -15.67 3.00 16.51
CA LEU A 14 -15.05 1.73 16.15
C LEU A 14 -13.66 1.92 15.55
N PHE A 15 -13.48 2.95 14.75
CA PHE A 15 -12.18 3.29 14.19
C PHE A 15 -11.19 3.73 15.29
N ILE A 16 -11.61 4.60 16.22
CA ILE A 16 -10.77 5.02 17.36
C ILE A 16 -10.40 3.80 18.22
N LEU A 17 -11.36 2.93 18.54
CA LEU A 17 -11.12 1.72 19.32
C LEU A 17 -10.14 0.79 18.60
N PHE A 18 -10.28 0.64 17.28
CA PHE A 18 -9.35 -0.15 16.49
C PHE A 18 -7.93 0.41 16.55
N GLN A 19 -7.75 1.73 16.42
CA GLN A 19 -6.44 2.38 16.53
C GLN A 19 -5.85 2.20 17.93
N VAL A 20 -6.62 2.42 18.98
CA VAL A 20 -6.17 2.21 20.38
C VAL A 20 -5.75 0.75 20.58
N MET A 21 -6.52 -0.19 20.05
CA MET A 21 -6.19 -1.62 20.13
C MET A 21 -4.87 -1.94 19.41
N THR A 22 -4.71 -1.50 18.16
CA THR A 22 -3.50 -1.80 17.37
C THR A 22 -2.25 -1.20 17.99
N TYR A 23 -2.32 0.04 18.47
CA TYR A 23 -1.21 0.67 19.19
C TYR A 23 -0.92 -0.01 20.53
N SER A 24 -1.94 -0.47 21.26
CA SER A 24 -1.76 -1.22 22.51
C SER A 24 -1.08 -2.57 22.25
N ILE A 25 -1.52 -3.31 21.25
CA ILE A 25 -0.91 -4.60 20.86
C ILE A 25 0.56 -4.36 20.49
N ARG A 26 0.83 -3.39 19.64
CA ARG A 26 2.18 -3.02 19.24
C ARG A 26 3.05 -2.65 20.44
N TRP A 27 2.52 -1.83 21.36
CA TRP A 27 3.25 -1.40 22.56
C TRP A 27 3.68 -2.58 23.43
N HIS A 28 2.77 -3.53 23.62
CA HIS A 28 3.06 -4.76 24.38
C HIS A 28 4.02 -5.69 23.65
N ASP A 29 3.88 -5.83 22.33
CA ASP A 29 4.77 -6.67 21.53
C ASP A 29 6.21 -6.13 21.54
N GLU A 30 6.38 -4.82 21.38
CA GLU A 30 7.67 -4.16 21.45
C GLU A 30 8.32 -4.28 22.85
N ALA A 31 7.54 -4.09 23.93
CA ALA A 31 8.03 -4.27 25.30
C ALA A 31 8.47 -5.71 25.54
N ARG A 32 7.70 -6.69 25.09
CA ARG A 32 8.02 -8.11 25.19
C ARG A 32 9.32 -8.47 24.45
N LEU A 33 9.50 -7.93 23.24
CA LEU A 33 10.72 -8.18 22.45
C LEU A 33 11.97 -7.58 23.09
N ARG A 34 11.82 -6.49 23.84
CA ARG A 34 12.93 -5.83 24.58
C ARG A 34 13.14 -6.38 26.00
N GLY A 35 12.27 -7.28 26.47
CA GLY A 35 12.29 -7.77 27.85
C GLY A 35 11.97 -6.69 28.88
N GLU A 36 11.19 -5.66 28.48
CA GLU A 36 10.83 -4.52 29.33
C GLU A 36 9.36 -4.65 29.78
N GLU A 37 9.09 -4.37 31.07
CA GLU A 37 7.72 -4.13 31.54
C GLU A 37 7.40 -2.64 31.34
N ARG A 38 6.55 -2.32 30.36
CA ARG A 38 6.11 -0.95 30.10
C ARG A 38 4.63 -0.77 30.45
N SER A 39 4.35 0.29 31.21
CA SER A 39 2.99 0.73 31.48
C SER A 39 2.43 1.50 30.28
N ILE A 40 1.15 1.28 29.93
CA ILE A 40 0.42 2.08 28.91
C ILE A 40 0.33 3.57 29.28
N TRP A 41 0.59 3.91 30.55
CA TRP A 41 0.56 5.29 31.07
C TRP A 41 1.89 6.05 30.86
N GLU A 42 2.94 5.38 30.39
CA GLU A 42 4.23 6.02 30.07
C GLU A 42 4.25 6.67 28.68
N CYS A 43 3.11 7.24 28.29
CA CYS A 43 2.95 7.83 26.98
C CYS A 43 3.68 9.18 26.89
N SER A 44 4.74 9.27 26.09
CA SER A 44 5.40 10.55 25.88
C SER A 44 4.53 11.49 25.02
N PRO A 45 4.64 12.84 25.18
CA PRO A 45 3.93 13.79 24.32
C PRO A 45 4.22 13.59 22.82
N ARG A 46 5.42 13.12 22.47
CA ARG A 46 5.81 12.78 21.10
C ARG A 46 5.00 11.60 20.55
N LEU A 47 4.78 10.58 21.38
CA LEU A 47 3.97 9.43 21.02
C LEU A 47 2.52 9.86 20.74
N LEU A 48 1.94 10.67 21.63
CA LEU A 48 0.58 11.20 21.44
C LEU A 48 0.45 11.99 20.13
N LEU A 49 1.41 12.89 19.85
CA LEU A 49 1.42 13.66 18.60
C LEU A 49 1.55 12.76 17.37
N SER A 50 2.32 11.68 17.45
CA SER A 50 2.46 10.72 16.35
C SER A 50 1.16 9.95 16.11
N VAL A 51 0.48 9.52 17.17
CA VAL A 51 -0.85 8.87 17.07
C VAL A 51 -1.89 9.82 16.46
N LEU A 52 -1.96 11.06 16.94
CA LEU A 52 -2.90 12.06 16.41
C LEU A 52 -2.62 12.37 14.93
N ALA A 53 -1.37 12.48 14.54
CA ALA A 53 -0.98 12.69 13.15
C ALA A 53 -1.35 11.48 12.28
N GLU A 54 -1.19 10.25 12.78
CA GLU A 54 -1.61 9.03 12.08
C GLU A 54 -3.13 8.99 11.91
N MET A 55 -3.89 9.28 12.97
CA MET A 55 -5.35 9.37 12.88
C MET A 55 -5.80 10.39 11.83
N ALA A 56 -5.14 11.55 11.75
CA ALA A 56 -5.43 12.55 10.72
C ALA A 56 -5.13 12.02 9.30
N CYS A 57 -4.07 11.25 9.12
CA CYS A 57 -3.75 10.61 7.84
C CYS A 57 -4.78 9.54 7.45
N TYR A 58 -5.24 8.71 8.41
CA TYR A 58 -6.33 7.77 8.16
C TYR A 58 -7.64 8.48 7.82
N ALA A 59 -7.99 9.55 8.52
CA ALA A 59 -9.17 10.35 8.19
C ALA A 59 -9.09 10.89 6.75
N LEU A 60 -7.93 11.41 6.34
CA LEU A 60 -7.69 11.84 4.97
C LEU A 60 -7.80 10.67 3.97
N MET A 61 -7.23 9.51 4.30
CA MET A 61 -7.35 8.32 3.45
C MET A 61 -8.81 7.87 3.29
N LEU A 62 -9.62 7.93 4.34
CA LEU A 62 -11.06 7.61 4.28
C LEU A 62 -11.82 8.63 3.42
N LEU A 63 -11.48 9.91 3.49
CA LEU A 63 -12.04 10.93 2.59
C LEU A 63 -11.68 10.66 1.14
N LEU A 64 -10.43 10.32 0.85
CA LEU A 64 -9.97 9.96 -0.49
C LEU A 64 -10.65 8.67 -1.00
N LEU A 65 -10.83 7.68 -0.13
CA LEU A 65 -11.57 6.46 -0.44
C LEU A 65 -13.03 6.75 -0.78
N GLY A 66 -13.69 7.61 0.02
CA GLY A 66 -15.08 8.04 -0.23
C GLY A 66 -15.20 8.77 -1.57
N ALA A 67 -14.28 9.68 -1.87
CA ALA A 67 -14.24 10.40 -3.14
C ALA A 67 -14.03 9.43 -4.34
N ASP A 68 -13.11 8.46 -4.21
CA ASP A 68 -12.88 7.46 -5.26
C ASP A 68 -14.13 6.59 -5.50
N LEU A 69 -14.82 6.18 -4.44
CA LEU A 69 -16.07 5.42 -4.54
C LEU A 69 -17.18 6.22 -5.21
N ILE A 70 -17.34 7.49 -4.87
CA ILE A 70 -18.31 8.39 -5.53
C ILE A 70 -18.01 8.52 -7.02
N ILE A 71 -16.74 8.74 -7.38
CA ILE A 71 -16.32 8.84 -8.78
C ILE A 71 -16.60 7.51 -9.53
N PHE A 72 -16.30 6.39 -8.89
CA PHE A 72 -16.57 5.06 -9.45
C PHE A 72 -18.05 4.85 -9.71
N LEU A 73 -18.92 5.13 -8.73
CA LEU A 73 -20.38 5.01 -8.86
C LEU A 73 -20.93 5.97 -9.91
N ALA A 74 -20.47 7.22 -9.91
CA ALA A 74 -20.87 8.20 -10.92
C ALA A 74 -20.54 7.73 -12.35
N ARG A 75 -19.32 7.20 -12.56
CA ARG A 75 -18.92 6.63 -13.87
C ARG A 75 -19.76 5.41 -14.25
N ALA A 76 -20.08 4.54 -13.29
CA ALA A 76 -20.92 3.38 -13.54
C ALA A 76 -22.34 3.77 -13.95
N VAL A 77 -22.92 4.79 -13.33
CA VAL A 77 -24.24 5.35 -13.67
C VAL A 77 -24.19 6.05 -15.02
N LEU A 78 -23.26 6.99 -15.23
CA LEU A 78 -23.14 7.74 -16.48
C LEU A 78 -22.83 6.83 -17.67
N GLY A 79 -22.03 5.77 -17.47
CA GLY A 79 -21.76 4.77 -18.51
C GLY A 79 -23.01 4.05 -18.98
N ARG A 80 -24.02 3.81 -18.10
CA ARG A 80 -25.32 3.23 -18.48
C ARG A 80 -26.13 4.14 -19.39
N PHE A 81 -25.91 5.46 -19.32
CA PHE A 81 -26.57 6.44 -20.18
C PHE A 81 -25.74 6.83 -21.41
N GLY A 82 -24.67 6.08 -21.75
CA GLY A 82 -23.82 6.36 -22.90
C GLY A 82 -22.85 7.53 -22.72
N PHE A 83 -22.78 8.12 -21.53
CA PHE A 83 -21.78 9.16 -21.17
C PHE A 83 -20.48 8.54 -20.70
N ALA A 84 -19.94 7.54 -21.41
CA ALA A 84 -18.55 7.15 -21.18
C ALA A 84 -17.66 8.33 -21.57
N PRO A 85 -16.72 8.78 -20.70
CA PRO A 85 -15.73 9.74 -21.13
C PRO A 85 -14.93 9.06 -22.26
N GLY A 86 -15.18 9.50 -23.49
CA GLY A 86 -14.52 8.96 -24.65
C GLY A 86 -13.03 9.10 -24.47
N SER A 87 -12.30 8.04 -24.71
CA SER A 87 -10.89 8.09 -25.04
C SER A 87 -10.76 8.80 -26.40
N ARG A 88 -11.01 10.13 -26.41
CA ARG A 88 -10.66 10.95 -27.58
C ARG A 88 -9.17 10.77 -27.75
N GLY A 89 -8.79 10.32 -28.93
CA GLY A 89 -7.42 10.09 -29.35
C GLY A 89 -6.48 11.25 -28.99
N GLN A 90 -6.08 11.27 -27.74
CA GLN A 90 -4.94 12.10 -27.32
C GLN A 90 -3.72 11.43 -27.94
N ARG A 91 -3.06 12.19 -28.80
CA ARG A 91 -1.73 11.85 -29.31
C ARG A 91 -0.93 11.33 -28.11
N PRO A 92 -0.32 10.15 -28.21
CA PRO A 92 0.49 9.64 -27.11
C PRO A 92 1.45 10.75 -26.69
N PRO A 93 1.50 11.12 -25.40
CA PRO A 93 2.47 12.08 -24.94
C PRO A 93 3.87 11.57 -25.33
N ALA A 94 4.80 12.51 -25.57
CA ALA A 94 6.20 12.16 -25.83
C ALA A 94 6.65 11.09 -24.80
N PRO A 95 7.49 10.11 -25.22
CA PRO A 95 7.95 9.07 -24.31
C PRO A 95 8.51 9.74 -23.04
N PRO A 96 8.05 9.29 -21.86
CA PRO A 96 8.46 9.91 -20.60
C PRO A 96 9.96 9.78 -20.39
N ALA A 97 10.56 10.78 -19.75
CA ALA A 97 11.92 10.68 -19.28
C ALA A 97 12.00 9.61 -18.18
N GLY A 98 12.44 8.41 -18.54
CA GLY A 98 12.55 7.28 -17.62
C GLY A 98 11.35 6.31 -17.64
N ARG A 99 11.46 5.24 -16.85
CA ARG A 99 10.40 4.24 -16.72
C ARG A 99 9.16 4.82 -16.02
N PRO A 100 7.96 4.54 -16.52
CA PRO A 100 6.73 4.91 -15.82
C PRO A 100 6.63 4.23 -14.45
N VAL A 101 6.10 4.96 -13.47
CA VAL A 101 5.89 4.46 -12.11
C VAL A 101 4.44 4.05 -11.94
N VAL A 102 4.21 2.83 -11.46
CA VAL A 102 2.88 2.32 -11.12
C VAL A 102 2.72 2.28 -9.60
N LEU A 103 1.66 2.88 -9.10
CA LEU A 103 1.35 3.01 -7.68
C LEU A 103 0.24 2.04 -7.28
N LEU A 104 0.48 1.26 -6.21
CA LEU A 104 -0.47 0.29 -5.65
C LEU A 104 -0.89 0.69 -4.24
N HIS A 105 -2.19 0.62 -3.98
CA HIS A 105 -2.78 0.89 -2.66
C HIS A 105 -2.76 -0.32 -1.72
N GLY A 106 -3.13 -0.13 -0.45
CA GLY A 106 -3.23 -1.17 0.58
C GLY A 106 -4.57 -1.90 0.62
N LEU A 107 -4.68 -2.82 1.61
CA LEU A 107 -5.90 -3.60 1.88
C LEU A 107 -7.10 -2.68 2.16
N GLY A 108 -8.25 -2.96 1.52
CA GLY A 108 -9.49 -2.21 1.73
C GLY A 108 -9.47 -0.77 1.16
N MET A 109 -8.37 -0.35 0.56
CA MET A 109 -8.19 0.98 -0.04
C MET A 109 -8.47 0.97 -1.54
N ARG A 110 -8.37 2.13 -2.18
CA ARG A 110 -8.53 2.34 -3.62
C ARG A 110 -7.51 3.36 -4.14
N GLY A 111 -7.45 3.55 -5.45
CA GLY A 111 -6.40 4.31 -6.12
C GLY A 111 -6.16 5.72 -5.60
N LEU A 112 -7.21 6.47 -5.25
CA LEU A 112 -7.02 7.84 -4.75
C LEU A 112 -6.25 7.91 -3.43
N THR A 113 -6.16 6.83 -2.65
CA THR A 113 -5.36 6.84 -1.41
C THR A 113 -3.86 6.99 -1.66
N VAL A 114 -3.36 6.57 -2.81
CA VAL A 114 -1.95 6.75 -3.22
C VAL A 114 -1.75 7.93 -4.18
N TRP A 115 -2.82 8.70 -4.45
CA TRP A 115 -2.77 9.88 -5.32
C TRP A 115 -1.75 10.96 -4.84
N PRO A 116 -1.54 11.19 -3.52
CA PRO A 116 -0.53 12.14 -3.07
C PRO A 116 0.88 11.79 -3.54
N LEU A 117 1.23 10.49 -3.59
CA LEU A 117 2.51 10.04 -4.15
C LEU A 117 2.55 10.24 -5.68
N ALA A 118 1.45 9.91 -6.38
CA ALA A 118 1.35 10.14 -7.82
C ALA A 118 1.53 11.62 -8.17
N LEU A 119 0.96 12.52 -7.38
CA LEU A 119 1.06 13.96 -7.58
C LEU A 119 2.51 14.44 -7.44
N ARG A 120 3.22 14.00 -6.39
CA ARG A 120 4.63 14.36 -6.18
C ARG A 120 5.51 13.87 -7.32
N LEU A 121 5.34 12.62 -7.76
CA LEU A 121 6.08 12.05 -8.90
C LEU A 121 5.83 12.84 -10.19
N ARG A 122 4.58 13.23 -10.43
CA ARG A 122 4.22 14.05 -11.61
C ARG A 122 4.79 15.46 -11.58
N TRP A 123 4.87 16.08 -10.39
CA TRP A 123 5.53 17.37 -10.23
C TRP A 123 7.03 17.32 -10.52
N GLU A 124 7.66 16.15 -10.32
CA GLU A 124 9.06 15.92 -10.70
C GLU A 124 9.21 15.46 -12.18
N GLY A 125 8.14 15.55 -12.98
CA GLY A 125 8.15 15.21 -14.40
C GLY A 125 8.08 13.71 -14.70
N ARG A 126 7.87 12.84 -13.70
CA ARG A 126 7.72 11.40 -13.89
C ARG A 126 6.31 11.04 -14.35
N THR A 127 6.20 10.06 -15.22
CA THR A 127 4.91 9.46 -15.55
C THR A 127 4.49 8.51 -14.44
N ALA A 128 3.36 8.83 -13.77
CA ALA A 128 2.84 8.02 -12.69
C ALA A 128 1.42 7.54 -13.01
N HIS A 129 1.21 6.24 -12.93
CA HIS A 129 -0.08 5.56 -13.09
C HIS A 129 -0.53 5.02 -11.75
N ILE A 130 -1.84 5.04 -11.50
CA ILE A 130 -2.42 4.44 -10.31
C ILE A 130 -3.15 3.17 -10.73
N PHE A 131 -2.78 2.04 -10.15
CA PHE A 131 -3.47 0.79 -10.34
C PHE A 131 -4.39 0.52 -9.15
N THR A 132 -5.66 0.17 -9.46
CA THR A 132 -6.66 -0.21 -8.47
C THR A 132 -7.13 -1.62 -8.76
N TYR A 133 -6.90 -2.54 -7.83
CA TYR A 133 -7.40 -3.91 -7.92
C TYR A 133 -8.79 -4.03 -7.26
N TRP A 134 -9.65 -4.85 -7.86
CA TRP A 134 -11.06 -5.01 -7.46
C TRP A 134 -11.61 -6.37 -7.92
N PRO A 135 -12.67 -6.94 -7.32
CA PRO A 135 -13.33 -6.50 -6.07
C PRO A 135 -12.52 -6.84 -4.82
N PRO A 136 -12.77 -6.16 -3.67
CA PRO A 136 -12.15 -6.53 -2.40
C PRO A 136 -12.60 -7.95 -2.01
N GLY A 137 -11.76 -8.69 -1.33
CA GLY A 137 -12.05 -10.08 -0.92
C GLY A 137 -11.51 -11.14 -1.88
N ARG A 138 -10.99 -10.76 -3.05
CA ARG A 138 -10.20 -11.64 -3.92
C ARG A 138 -8.83 -11.95 -3.28
N THR A 139 -8.14 -12.96 -3.78
CA THR A 139 -6.80 -13.33 -3.30
C THR A 139 -5.72 -12.37 -3.80
N VAL A 140 -4.55 -12.40 -3.17
CA VAL A 140 -3.37 -11.63 -3.63
C VAL A 140 -2.97 -12.05 -5.05
N GLU A 141 -3.09 -13.34 -5.36
CA GLU A 141 -2.83 -13.90 -6.69
C GLU A 141 -3.81 -13.37 -7.75
N ASP A 142 -5.10 -13.19 -7.39
CA ASP A 142 -6.09 -12.56 -8.27
C ASP A 142 -5.71 -11.12 -8.58
N PHE A 143 -5.24 -10.38 -7.57
CA PHE A 143 -4.78 -9.00 -7.73
C PHE A 143 -3.48 -8.93 -8.53
N ALA A 144 -2.59 -9.89 -8.37
CA ALA A 144 -1.36 -10.01 -9.17
C ALA A 144 -1.68 -10.24 -10.66
N ARG A 145 -2.68 -11.08 -10.98
CA ARG A 145 -3.16 -11.26 -12.36
C ARG A 145 -3.73 -9.95 -12.93
N GLN A 146 -4.49 -9.19 -12.14
CA GLN A 146 -5.00 -7.89 -12.56
C GLN A 146 -3.87 -6.89 -12.81
N LEU A 147 -2.84 -6.88 -11.94
CA LEU A 147 -1.66 -6.02 -12.11
C LEU A 147 -0.92 -6.35 -13.40
N HIS A 148 -0.64 -7.63 -13.66
CA HIS A 148 0.03 -8.05 -14.90
C HIS A 148 -0.77 -7.58 -16.13
N GLY A 149 -2.08 -7.83 -16.17
CA GLY A 149 -2.94 -7.36 -17.25
C GLY A 149 -2.94 -5.84 -17.45
N PHE A 150 -2.85 -5.08 -16.35
CA PHE A 150 -2.73 -3.62 -16.38
C PHE A 150 -1.39 -3.16 -16.97
N LEU A 151 -0.27 -3.78 -16.55
CA LEU A 151 1.06 -3.47 -17.08
C LEU A 151 1.14 -3.79 -18.57
N GLU A 152 0.60 -4.93 -19.01
CA GLU A 152 0.51 -5.31 -20.42
C GLU A 152 -0.38 -4.35 -21.23
N GLY A 153 -1.44 -3.82 -20.62
CA GLY A 153 -2.27 -2.77 -21.23
C GLY A 153 -1.46 -1.49 -21.46
N LEU A 154 -0.75 -1.01 -20.44
CA LEU A 154 0.11 0.16 -20.53
C LEU A 154 1.24 -0.03 -21.56
N ARG A 155 1.84 -1.22 -21.63
CA ARG A 155 2.86 -1.56 -22.62
C ARG A 155 2.33 -1.36 -24.04
N ARG A 156 1.16 -1.92 -24.33
CA ARG A 156 0.54 -1.81 -25.66
C ARG A 156 0.13 -0.38 -26.00
N GLU A 157 -0.40 0.36 -25.03
CA GLU A 157 -0.89 1.73 -25.25
C GLU A 157 0.22 2.77 -25.32
N ARG A 158 1.32 2.59 -24.58
CA ARG A 158 2.37 3.59 -24.38
C ARG A 158 3.71 3.21 -24.98
N GLY A 159 3.89 1.97 -25.41
CA GLY A 159 5.17 1.48 -25.93
C GLY A 159 6.27 1.37 -24.84
N CYS A 160 5.89 1.26 -23.57
CA CYS A 160 6.83 1.13 -22.46
C CYS A 160 7.04 -0.36 -22.16
N GLU A 161 8.29 -0.83 -22.22
CA GLU A 161 8.56 -2.25 -21.97
C GLU A 161 8.59 -2.61 -20.48
N ASP A 162 9.08 -1.71 -19.62
CA ASP A 162 9.30 -1.95 -18.21
C ASP A 162 8.74 -0.82 -17.34
N PHE A 163 8.43 -1.15 -16.09
CA PHE A 163 7.83 -0.25 -15.10
C PHE A 163 8.58 -0.30 -13.78
N ASP A 164 8.58 0.83 -13.09
CA ASP A 164 8.90 0.91 -11.66
C ASP A 164 7.58 0.87 -10.86
N VAL A 165 7.60 0.18 -9.72
CA VAL A 165 6.41 0.03 -8.87
C VAL A 165 6.66 0.61 -7.50
N VAL A 166 5.74 1.44 -7.00
CA VAL A 166 5.71 1.90 -5.60
C VAL A 166 4.42 1.39 -4.98
N ALA A 167 4.54 0.57 -3.96
CA ALA A 167 3.42 -0.17 -3.41
C ALA A 167 3.29 0.02 -1.90
N HIS A 168 2.08 0.38 -1.44
CA HIS A 168 1.79 0.52 -0.03
C HIS A 168 1.13 -0.74 0.53
N SER A 169 1.61 -1.21 1.69
CA SER A 169 0.96 -2.28 2.46
C SER A 169 0.76 -3.56 1.62
N LEU A 170 -0.46 -4.08 1.54
CA LEU A 170 -0.82 -5.26 0.73
C LEU A 170 -0.36 -5.15 -0.72
N GLY A 171 -0.34 -3.93 -1.28
CA GLY A 171 0.10 -3.70 -2.66
C GLY A 171 1.50 -4.23 -2.94
N GLY A 172 2.40 -4.22 -1.94
CA GLY A 172 3.73 -4.79 -2.07
C GLY A 172 3.73 -6.31 -2.23
N LEU A 173 2.83 -7.02 -1.53
CA LEU A 173 2.64 -8.46 -1.73
C LEU A 173 2.01 -8.77 -3.09
N VAL A 174 1.09 -7.93 -3.55
CA VAL A 174 0.52 -8.04 -4.92
C VAL A 174 1.62 -7.91 -5.97
N ALA A 175 2.53 -6.95 -5.83
CA ALA A 175 3.66 -6.77 -6.74
C ALA A 175 4.64 -7.95 -6.68
N ARG A 176 5.02 -8.43 -5.48
CA ARG A 176 5.85 -9.64 -5.31
C ARG A 176 5.20 -10.86 -5.94
N CYS A 177 3.89 -11.03 -5.73
CA CYS A 177 3.15 -12.14 -6.31
C CYS A 177 3.09 -12.06 -7.84
N CYS A 178 2.94 -10.86 -8.42
CA CYS A 178 3.01 -10.61 -9.85
C CYS A 178 4.39 -11.01 -10.40
N ILE A 179 5.47 -10.57 -9.75
CA ILE A 179 6.85 -10.93 -10.13
C ILE A 179 7.01 -12.45 -10.13
N ARG A 180 6.57 -13.14 -9.07
CA ARG A 180 6.65 -14.58 -8.94
C ARG A 180 5.84 -15.34 -10.01
N MET A 181 4.58 -14.94 -10.23
CA MET A 181 3.66 -15.63 -11.13
C MET A 181 4.03 -15.48 -12.61
N TYR A 182 4.69 -14.37 -12.95
CA TYR A 182 5.06 -14.02 -14.32
C TYR A 182 6.57 -13.84 -14.44
N GLU A 183 7.33 -14.77 -13.86
CA GLU A 183 8.79 -14.76 -13.91
C GLU A 183 9.30 -14.61 -15.36
N GLY A 184 10.15 -13.59 -15.57
CA GLY A 184 10.62 -13.20 -16.90
C GLY A 184 9.67 -12.32 -17.72
N ASP A 185 8.40 -12.22 -17.37
CA ASP A 185 7.39 -11.42 -18.08
C ASP A 185 6.59 -10.45 -17.20
N HIS A 186 7.00 -10.24 -15.93
CA HIS A 186 6.30 -9.35 -14.99
C HIS A 186 6.47 -7.86 -15.28
N ARG A 187 7.42 -7.47 -16.12
CA ARG A 187 7.73 -6.06 -16.53
C ARG A 187 8.09 -5.11 -15.38
N ILE A 188 8.33 -5.59 -14.17
CA ILE A 188 8.72 -4.77 -13.02
C ILE A 188 10.24 -4.80 -12.89
N ARG A 189 10.89 -3.62 -12.92
CA ARG A 189 12.34 -3.48 -12.77
C ARG A 189 12.75 -2.98 -11.41
N ARG A 190 11.95 -2.08 -10.83
CA ARG A 190 12.16 -1.59 -9.48
C ARG A 190 10.87 -1.76 -8.69
N LEU A 191 11.00 -2.24 -7.47
CA LEU A 191 9.90 -2.38 -6.53
C LEU A 191 10.23 -1.67 -5.21
N VAL A 192 9.52 -0.60 -4.91
CA VAL A 192 9.61 0.11 -3.63
C VAL A 192 8.37 -0.19 -2.82
N THR A 193 8.52 -0.83 -1.67
CA THR A 193 7.41 -1.17 -0.77
C THR A 193 7.41 -0.28 0.47
N LEU A 194 6.21 0.14 0.89
CA LEU A 194 5.99 1.02 2.02
C LEU A 194 5.10 0.29 3.03
N GLY A 195 5.62 -0.07 4.21
CA GLY A 195 4.87 -0.78 5.23
C GLY A 195 4.20 -2.07 4.71
N THR A 196 4.89 -2.80 3.85
CA THR A 196 4.38 -4.07 3.33
C THR A 196 4.64 -5.18 4.34
N PRO A 197 3.63 -5.99 4.70
CA PRO A 197 3.80 -7.11 5.63
C PRO A 197 4.51 -8.30 4.95
N HIS A 198 5.80 -8.16 4.66
CA HIS A 198 6.58 -9.21 3.97
C HIS A 198 6.59 -10.52 4.75
N GLY A 199 6.71 -10.45 6.08
CA GLY A 199 6.60 -11.61 6.99
C GLY A 199 5.17 -11.82 7.53
N GLY A 200 4.18 -11.05 7.05
CA GLY A 200 2.81 -11.07 7.56
C GLY A 200 2.55 -10.11 8.71
N SER A 201 1.35 -10.18 9.28
CA SER A 201 0.98 -9.41 10.47
C SER A 201 0.01 -10.19 11.33
N GLU A 202 0.16 -10.17 12.65
CA GLU A 202 -0.77 -10.81 13.59
C GLU A 202 -2.20 -10.24 13.49
N LEU A 203 -2.37 -9.07 12.89
CA LEU A 203 -3.70 -8.50 12.60
C LEU A 203 -4.50 -9.33 11.58
N TRP A 204 -3.90 -10.33 10.91
CA TRP A 204 -4.63 -11.27 10.07
C TRP A 204 -5.79 -11.95 10.82
N ARG A 205 -5.69 -12.08 12.14
CA ARG A 205 -6.70 -12.71 13.01
C ARG A 205 -8.04 -11.97 12.98
N PHE A 206 -8.03 -10.68 12.69
CA PHE A 206 -9.21 -9.84 12.55
C PHE A 206 -9.81 -9.87 11.15
N SER A 207 -9.14 -10.52 10.20
CA SER A 207 -9.65 -10.66 8.83
C SER A 207 -10.51 -11.89 8.69
N MET A 208 -11.77 -11.70 8.34
CA MET A 208 -12.73 -12.82 8.21
C MET A 208 -12.50 -13.60 6.90
N TYR A 209 -12.03 -12.96 5.83
CA TYR A 209 -11.86 -13.55 4.50
C TYR A 209 -10.92 -12.75 3.61
N GLY A 210 -10.67 -13.28 2.41
CA GLY A 210 -9.92 -12.59 1.37
C GLY A 210 -8.43 -12.42 1.66
N PRO A 211 -7.81 -11.41 1.08
CA PRO A 211 -6.35 -11.24 1.13
C PRO A 211 -5.81 -10.93 2.52
N GLY A 212 -6.66 -10.43 3.44
CA GLY A 212 -6.25 -10.19 4.81
C GLY A 212 -5.91 -11.49 5.56
N ARG A 213 -6.56 -12.63 5.24
CA ARG A 213 -6.19 -13.92 5.81
C ARG A 213 -4.86 -14.46 5.29
N GLN A 214 -4.48 -14.07 4.07
CA GLN A 214 -3.19 -14.44 3.47
C GLN A 214 -2.01 -13.72 4.13
N LEU A 215 -2.28 -12.70 5.00
CA LEU A 215 -1.25 -12.02 5.79
C LEU A 215 -0.81 -12.80 7.02
N ARG A 216 -1.30 -14.03 7.23
CA ARG A 216 -0.88 -14.88 8.35
C ARG A 216 0.62 -15.12 8.28
N PRO A 217 1.39 -14.81 9.35
CA PRO A 217 2.81 -15.12 9.41
C PRO A 217 3.06 -16.62 9.17
N GLY A 218 4.03 -16.93 8.30
CA GLY A 218 4.31 -18.30 7.88
C GLY A 218 3.19 -18.97 7.08
N GLY A 219 2.22 -18.21 6.57
CA GLY A 219 1.16 -18.70 5.68
C GLY A 219 1.70 -19.13 4.31
N GLU A 220 0.88 -19.86 3.56
CA GLU A 220 1.25 -20.45 2.26
C GLU A 220 1.75 -19.40 1.27
N LEU A 221 1.02 -18.31 1.10
CA LEU A 221 1.41 -17.22 0.20
C LEU A 221 2.79 -16.66 0.57
N LEU A 222 3.02 -16.32 1.84
CA LEU A 222 4.27 -15.69 2.27
C LEU A 222 5.46 -16.63 2.11
N ARG A 223 5.31 -17.91 2.46
CA ARG A 223 6.34 -18.91 2.21
C ARG A 223 6.67 -19.01 0.73
N ALA A 224 5.66 -19.11 -0.12
CA ALA A 224 5.87 -19.20 -1.56
C ALA A 224 6.56 -17.95 -2.15
N LEU A 225 6.30 -16.76 -1.58
CA LEU A 225 6.98 -15.51 -1.96
C LEU A 225 8.44 -15.48 -1.47
N ASP A 226 8.71 -16.03 -0.30
CA ASP A 226 10.08 -16.08 0.26
C ASP A 226 10.95 -17.12 -0.44
N GLU A 227 10.39 -18.25 -0.83
CA GLU A 227 11.08 -19.28 -1.64
C GLU A 227 11.52 -18.74 -3.01
N THR A 228 10.75 -17.84 -3.61
CA THR A 228 11.10 -17.21 -4.90
C THR A 228 12.27 -16.22 -4.76
N GLY A 229 12.35 -15.54 -3.61
CA GLY A 229 13.32 -14.47 -3.39
C GLY A 229 13.10 -13.26 -4.32
N LEU A 230 14.19 -12.57 -4.66
CA LEU A 230 14.20 -11.45 -5.61
C LEU A 230 14.79 -11.94 -6.94
N PRO A 231 14.00 -11.98 -8.04
CA PRO A 231 14.49 -12.42 -9.34
C PRO A 231 15.59 -11.52 -9.91
N ALA A 232 16.45 -12.08 -10.73
CA ALA A 232 17.47 -11.33 -11.42
C ALA A 232 16.87 -10.20 -12.29
N GLY A 233 17.50 -9.03 -12.25
CA GLY A 233 17.04 -7.85 -12.99
C GLY A 233 15.92 -7.04 -12.33
N VAL A 234 15.52 -7.42 -11.12
CA VAL A 234 14.64 -6.62 -10.26
C VAL A 234 15.45 -6.01 -9.12
N GLU A 235 15.33 -4.71 -8.93
CA GLU A 235 15.87 -3.99 -7.78
C GLU A 235 14.73 -3.75 -6.78
N ALA A 236 14.95 -3.96 -5.47
CA ALA A 236 13.89 -3.83 -4.49
C ALA A 236 14.31 -3.06 -3.24
N TRP A 237 13.39 -2.22 -2.75
CA TRP A 237 13.52 -1.49 -1.50
C TRP A 237 12.30 -1.74 -0.63
N ALA A 238 12.54 -2.09 0.62
CA ALA A 238 11.50 -2.24 1.64
C ALA A 238 11.65 -1.13 2.67
N ILE A 239 10.72 -0.18 2.67
CA ILE A 239 10.69 0.92 3.63
C ILE A 239 9.73 0.53 4.76
N ALA A 240 10.30 0.31 5.95
CA ALA A 240 9.62 -0.11 7.16
C ALA A 240 9.67 0.98 8.22
N SER A 241 8.63 1.13 9.02
CA SER A 241 8.63 2.04 10.17
C SER A 241 8.63 1.26 11.47
N ASP A 242 9.39 1.76 12.44
CA ASP A 242 9.37 1.28 13.81
C ASP A 242 8.04 1.60 14.53
N PHE A 243 7.22 2.49 13.97
CA PHE A 243 5.96 2.96 14.51
C PHE A 243 4.73 2.49 13.73
N ASP A 244 4.90 1.53 12.83
CA ASP A 244 3.81 0.95 12.03
C ASP A 244 2.90 0.05 12.90
N GLU A 245 1.69 0.51 13.16
CA GLU A 245 0.71 -0.19 14.01
C GLU A 245 -0.06 -1.30 13.27
N MET A 246 0.08 -1.37 11.95
CA MET A 246 -0.60 -2.38 11.12
C MET A 246 0.27 -3.62 10.87
N ILE A 247 1.57 -3.52 11.04
CA ILE A 247 2.50 -4.63 10.86
C ILE A 247 3.01 -5.09 12.23
N ILE A 248 2.51 -6.21 12.69
CA ILE A 248 2.84 -6.76 14.02
C ILE A 248 3.37 -8.18 13.87
N PRO A 249 4.60 -8.46 14.32
CA PRO A 249 5.61 -7.50 14.75
C PRO A 249 6.15 -6.62 13.61
N ASN A 250 6.67 -5.43 13.93
CA ASN A 250 7.19 -4.47 12.93
C ASN A 250 8.32 -5.04 12.07
N ALA A 251 9.10 -5.98 12.60
CA ALA A 251 10.15 -6.69 11.88
C ALA A 251 9.62 -7.34 10.58
N ASN A 252 8.35 -7.74 10.56
CA ASN A 252 7.71 -8.36 9.40
C ASN A 252 7.52 -7.39 8.21
N ALA A 253 7.75 -6.09 8.40
CA ALA A 253 7.78 -5.12 7.30
C ALA A 253 9.11 -5.15 6.52
N ARG A 254 10.15 -5.80 7.05
CA ARG A 254 11.41 -6.03 6.34
C ARG A 254 11.25 -7.17 5.33
N TRP A 255 11.94 -7.05 4.23
CA TRP A 255 11.99 -8.11 3.24
C TRP A 255 13.39 -8.74 3.27
N GLU A 256 13.48 -9.87 3.94
CA GLU A 256 14.73 -10.60 4.17
C GLU A 256 15.07 -11.49 2.96
N ALA A 257 15.49 -10.86 1.86
CA ALA A 257 15.97 -11.55 0.68
C ALA A 257 17.28 -10.91 0.17
N PRO A 258 18.20 -11.68 -0.39
CA PRO A 258 19.42 -11.14 -1.00
C PRO A 258 19.09 -10.10 -2.08
N GLY A 259 19.81 -8.99 -2.09
CA GLY A 259 19.61 -7.91 -3.07
C GLY A 259 18.51 -6.91 -2.71
N VAL A 260 17.77 -7.10 -1.62
CA VAL A 260 16.78 -6.12 -1.15
C VAL A 260 17.42 -5.09 -0.23
N THR A 261 17.20 -3.81 -0.51
CA THR A 261 17.60 -2.72 0.38
C THR A 261 16.48 -2.44 1.39
N ASN A 262 16.72 -2.78 2.67
CA ASN A 262 15.79 -2.47 3.76
C ASN A 262 16.10 -1.11 4.36
N ILE A 263 15.12 -0.20 4.38
CA ILE A 263 15.22 1.15 4.92
C ILE A 263 14.29 1.27 6.13
N ALA A 264 14.84 1.62 7.28
CA ALA A 264 14.07 1.92 8.49
C ALA A 264 13.78 3.42 8.59
N VAL A 265 12.53 3.77 8.82
CA VAL A 265 12.10 5.13 9.16
C VAL A 265 11.49 5.14 10.55
N GLU A 266 11.64 6.24 11.26
CA GLU A 266 11.23 6.35 12.66
C GLU A 266 9.95 7.18 12.79
N ASN A 267 9.13 6.85 13.80
CA ASN A 267 7.99 7.65 14.25
C ASN A 267 6.92 7.91 13.16
N LEU A 268 6.78 7.02 12.18
CA LEU A 268 5.74 7.10 11.14
C LEU A 268 4.78 5.93 11.29
N GLY A 269 3.50 6.20 11.51
CA GLY A 269 2.46 5.19 11.41
C GLY A 269 2.24 4.73 9.97
N HIS A 270 1.45 3.69 9.83
CA HIS A 270 1.22 2.99 8.56
C HIS A 270 0.71 3.91 7.43
N ALA A 271 -0.33 4.71 7.70
CA ALA A 271 -0.89 5.62 6.72
C ALA A 271 0.03 6.81 6.43
N ARG A 272 0.75 7.32 7.44
CA ARG A 272 1.67 8.47 7.30
C ARG A 272 2.79 8.23 6.30
N MET A 273 3.18 6.98 6.05
CA MET A 273 4.22 6.68 5.06
C MET A 273 3.88 7.24 3.68
N ILE A 274 2.60 7.22 3.28
CA ILE A 274 2.14 7.78 1.99
C ILE A 274 2.34 9.30 1.91
N PHE A 275 2.20 10.00 3.05
CA PHE A 275 2.23 11.46 3.11
C PHE A 275 3.59 12.02 3.48
N SER A 276 4.49 11.19 4.00
CA SER A 276 5.80 11.59 4.53
C SER A 276 6.75 12.07 3.44
N GLY A 277 7.33 13.26 3.66
CA GLY A 277 8.42 13.78 2.82
C GLY A 277 9.70 12.95 2.93
N LYS A 278 10.00 12.40 4.13
CA LYS A 278 11.16 11.53 4.36
C LYS A 278 11.04 10.24 3.53
N VAL A 279 9.88 9.57 3.61
CA VAL A 279 9.61 8.36 2.80
C VAL A 279 9.67 8.68 1.31
N TYR A 280 9.11 9.82 0.90
CA TYR A 280 9.18 10.25 -0.50
C TYR A 280 10.63 10.49 -0.97
N GLY A 281 11.50 11.01 -0.11
CA GLY A 281 12.94 11.13 -0.37
C GLY A 281 13.56 9.77 -0.74
N HIS A 282 13.31 8.74 0.06
CA HIS A 282 13.78 7.38 -0.21
C HIS A 282 13.17 6.77 -1.47
N ILE A 283 11.87 7.03 -1.75
CA ILE A 283 11.26 6.62 -3.03
C ILE A 283 12.02 7.24 -4.21
N ARG A 284 12.32 8.53 -4.13
CA ARG A 284 13.03 9.25 -5.19
C ARG A 284 14.43 8.69 -5.42
N GLU A 285 15.17 8.39 -4.35
CA GLU A 285 16.49 7.76 -4.41
C GLU A 285 16.41 6.37 -5.07
N ALA A 286 15.45 5.55 -4.70
CA ALA A 286 15.23 4.22 -5.26
C ALA A 286 14.85 4.27 -6.76
N LEU A 287 14.22 5.34 -7.20
CA LEU A 287 13.77 5.51 -8.58
C LEU A 287 14.79 6.29 -9.47
N SER A 288 15.92 6.72 -8.92
CA SER A 288 16.95 7.50 -9.65
C SER A 288 17.81 6.70 -10.66
#